data_bc8579f2f71236ff7611267f4e5817f2
#
_entry.id   bc8579f2f71236ff7611267f4e5817f2
#
_cell.length_a   1.000
_cell.length_b   1.000
_cell.length_c   1.000
_cell.angle_alpha   90.00
_cell.angle_beta   90.00
_cell.angle_gamma   90.00
#
_symmetry.space_group_name_H-M   'P 1'
#
loop_
_entity.id
_entity.type
_entity.pdbx_description
1 polymer ?
#
loop_
_entity_poly.entity_id
_entity_poly.type
_entity_poly.pdbx_seq_one_letter_code
_entity_poly.pdbx_strand_id
1 'polypeptide(L)'
;SVVPETTMKVLYTNSWGDPAVEAETAKQLISDGCVLLSQHADTTGAPTAAEEEKVPCVGYNIDMTGVAPDSAITSPTNNWGVYYTYAMESVLSGEPIATDWSEGFAQDAVRLTKLGTAAAPGTEEKLKEVEQQIKDGTLHVFDTKNFTADGKEVTSYAPNGQELISDGYFHESEYRSSPSFDLIVDGIEATAN
;
A
#
# COMPACT_ATOMS: atom_id res chain seq x y z
N SER A 1 8.15 6.79 11.70
CA SER A 1 8.29 7.49 10.41
C SER A 1 9.76 7.75 10.09
N VAL A 2 10.15 7.55 8.82
CA VAL A 2 11.52 7.86 8.35
C VAL A 2 11.67 9.37 8.14
N VAL A 3 10.58 10.04 7.79
CA VAL A 3 10.50 11.51 7.61
C VAL A 3 9.27 12.01 8.37
N PRO A 4 9.41 12.42 9.63
CA PRO A 4 8.27 12.79 10.49
C PRO A 4 7.43 13.95 9.96
N GLU A 5 8.02 14.86 9.19
CA GLU A 5 7.36 16.05 8.64
C GLU A 5 6.58 15.78 7.36
N THR A 6 6.61 14.55 6.86
CA THR A 6 5.87 14.18 5.63
C THR A 6 4.37 14.27 5.88
N THR A 7 3.69 15.00 5.04
CA THR A 7 2.22 15.02 4.93
C THR A 7 1.77 14.27 3.70
N MET A 8 0.52 13.82 3.67
CA MET A 8 -0.06 13.08 2.57
C MET A 8 -1.36 13.74 2.11
N LYS A 9 -1.52 13.87 0.80
CA LYS A 9 -2.80 14.18 0.15
C LYS A 9 -3.33 12.94 -0.53
N VAL A 10 -4.61 12.66 -0.35
CA VAL A 10 -5.30 11.55 -1.00
C VAL A 10 -6.47 12.09 -1.81
N LEU A 11 -6.50 11.79 -3.10
CA LEU A 11 -7.62 12.05 -3.98
C LEU A 11 -8.21 10.73 -4.46
N TYR A 12 -9.51 10.55 -4.26
CA TYR A 12 -10.24 9.35 -4.67
C TYR A 12 -10.80 9.53 -6.07
N THR A 13 -10.42 8.65 -7.00
CA THR A 13 -10.95 8.64 -8.36
C THR A 13 -12.34 8.01 -8.45
N ASN A 14 -12.80 7.35 -7.38
CA ASN A 14 -14.05 6.59 -7.32
C ASN A 14 -14.21 5.54 -8.43
N SER A 15 -13.08 5.08 -8.98
CA SER A 15 -13.00 4.06 -10.02
C SER A 15 -11.77 3.17 -9.77
N TRP A 16 -11.90 1.87 -10.05
CA TRP A 16 -10.76 0.95 -10.02
C TRP A 16 -9.83 1.15 -11.23
N GLY A 17 -10.36 1.57 -12.37
CA GLY A 17 -9.57 1.68 -13.58
C GLY A 17 -10.16 2.71 -14.56
N ASP A 18 -9.68 3.95 -14.46
CA ASP A 18 -9.93 5.02 -15.44
C ASP A 18 -8.62 5.79 -15.69
N PRO A 19 -7.86 5.43 -16.73
CA PRO A 19 -6.55 6.00 -16.94
C PRO A 19 -6.55 7.52 -17.17
N ALA A 20 -7.65 8.08 -17.68
CA ALA A 20 -7.76 9.52 -17.89
C ALA A 20 -7.94 10.25 -16.57
N VAL A 21 -8.89 9.78 -15.75
CA VAL A 21 -9.14 10.35 -14.40
C VAL A 21 -7.93 10.16 -13.50
N GLU A 22 -7.26 9.00 -13.54
CA GLU A 22 -6.05 8.74 -12.77
C GLU A 22 -4.91 9.70 -13.15
N ALA A 23 -4.71 9.93 -14.46
CA ALA A 23 -3.68 10.87 -14.94
C ALA A 23 -3.99 12.32 -14.55
N GLU A 24 -5.24 12.76 -14.67
CA GLU A 24 -5.66 14.10 -14.25
C GLU A 24 -5.50 14.29 -12.75
N THR A 25 -5.92 13.29 -11.94
CA THR A 25 -5.77 13.32 -10.48
C THR A 25 -4.30 13.37 -10.07
N ALA A 26 -3.43 12.61 -10.74
CA ALA A 26 -1.99 12.64 -10.51
C ALA A 26 -1.40 14.03 -10.82
N LYS A 27 -1.76 14.64 -11.94
CA LYS A 27 -1.34 16.01 -12.30
C LYS A 27 -1.85 17.05 -11.30
N GLN A 28 -3.07 16.87 -10.78
CA GLN A 28 -3.58 17.74 -9.73
C GLN A 28 -2.74 17.65 -8.45
N LEU A 29 -2.41 16.43 -7.98
CA LEU A 29 -1.54 16.25 -6.81
C LEU A 29 -0.16 16.89 -7.01
N ILE A 30 0.43 16.74 -8.20
CA ILE A 30 1.71 17.38 -8.53
C ILE A 30 1.57 18.91 -8.50
N SER A 31 0.50 19.46 -9.08
CA SER A 31 0.20 20.91 -9.06
C SER A 31 0.01 21.43 -7.64
N ASP A 32 -0.51 20.62 -6.74
CA ASP A 32 -0.66 20.91 -5.31
C ASP A 32 0.64 20.83 -4.51
N GLY A 33 1.75 20.47 -5.17
CA GLY A 33 3.09 20.42 -4.58
C GLY A 33 3.51 19.05 -4.06
N CYS A 34 2.80 17.98 -4.39
CA CYS A 34 3.25 16.63 -4.07
C CYS A 34 4.51 16.28 -4.88
N VAL A 35 5.54 15.80 -4.21
CA VAL A 35 6.85 15.47 -4.79
C VAL A 35 7.09 13.97 -4.95
N LEU A 36 6.15 13.17 -4.52
CA LEU A 36 6.10 11.72 -4.68
C LEU A 36 4.64 11.32 -4.87
N LEU A 37 4.37 10.49 -5.86
CA LEU A 37 3.06 9.90 -6.07
C LEU A 37 3.03 8.43 -5.61
N SER A 38 1.89 8.00 -5.13
CA SER A 38 1.60 6.57 -4.88
C SER A 38 0.17 6.30 -5.33
N GLN A 39 -0.07 5.16 -5.96
CA GLN A 39 -1.40 4.80 -6.44
C GLN A 39 -1.88 3.47 -5.87
N HIS A 40 -3.20 3.31 -5.82
CA HIS A 40 -3.91 2.04 -5.64
C HIS A 40 -4.93 1.77 -6.74
N ALA A 41 -5.05 2.66 -7.71
CA ALA A 41 -5.83 2.42 -8.92
C ALA A 41 -5.11 1.42 -9.85
N ASP A 42 -5.85 0.76 -10.74
CA ASP A 42 -5.38 -0.43 -11.46
C ASP A 42 -4.80 -0.14 -12.85
N THR A 43 -4.72 1.14 -13.27
CA THR A 43 -4.19 1.45 -14.60
C THR A 43 -2.80 2.11 -14.56
N THR A 44 -2.27 2.42 -15.73
CA THR A 44 -1.00 3.12 -15.90
C THR A 44 -1.16 4.65 -15.95
N GLY A 45 -2.35 5.19 -15.69
CA GLY A 45 -2.64 6.62 -15.85
C GLY A 45 -1.77 7.48 -14.93
N ALA A 46 -1.73 7.20 -13.65
CA ALA A 46 -0.94 7.97 -12.70
C ALA A 46 0.59 7.83 -12.93
N PRO A 47 1.18 6.63 -13.14
CA PRO A 47 2.59 6.51 -13.50
C PRO A 47 2.96 7.22 -14.80
N THR A 48 2.09 7.20 -15.82
CA THR A 48 2.32 7.94 -17.08
C THR A 48 2.41 9.45 -16.80
N ALA A 49 1.49 9.99 -16.02
CA ALA A 49 1.52 11.41 -15.65
C ALA A 49 2.75 11.75 -14.79
N ALA A 50 3.16 10.86 -13.89
CA ALA A 50 4.38 11.02 -13.09
C ALA A 50 5.63 11.11 -14.00
N GLU A 51 5.71 10.25 -15.03
CA GLU A 51 6.81 10.26 -16.00
C GLU A 51 6.85 11.55 -16.80
N GLU A 52 5.69 12.02 -17.31
CA GLU A 52 5.58 13.29 -18.05
C GLU A 52 6.07 14.47 -17.22
N GLU A 53 5.72 14.51 -15.94
CA GLU A 53 6.03 15.60 -15.00
C GLU A 53 7.35 15.39 -14.26
N LYS A 54 8.04 14.26 -14.46
CA LYS A 54 9.31 13.88 -13.83
C LYS A 54 9.24 13.84 -12.30
N VAL A 55 8.13 13.32 -11.78
CA VAL A 55 7.90 13.13 -10.35
C VAL A 55 8.05 11.66 -10.01
N PRO A 56 8.85 11.27 -9.00
CA PRO A 56 8.94 9.88 -8.58
C PRO A 56 7.59 9.28 -8.21
N CYS A 57 7.37 8.01 -8.53
CA CYS A 57 6.12 7.33 -8.19
C CYS A 57 6.32 5.90 -7.69
N VAL A 58 5.43 5.49 -6.80
CA VAL A 58 5.22 4.11 -6.41
C VAL A 58 3.96 3.61 -7.12
N GLY A 59 4.13 2.59 -7.96
CA GLY A 59 3.03 1.98 -8.69
C GLY A 59 2.25 0.98 -7.85
N TYR A 60 1.39 0.20 -8.51
CA TYR A 60 0.59 -0.85 -7.88
C TYR A 60 0.41 -2.04 -8.81
N ASN A 61 0.34 -3.23 -8.25
CA ASN A 61 0.06 -4.52 -8.90
C ASN A 61 1.12 -5.02 -9.88
N ILE A 62 1.65 -4.20 -10.75
CA ILE A 62 2.61 -4.58 -11.78
C ILE A 62 3.85 -3.68 -11.75
N ASP A 63 4.91 -4.15 -12.39
CA ASP A 63 6.11 -3.33 -12.60
C ASP A 63 5.79 -2.16 -13.55
N MET A 64 5.89 -0.94 -13.03
CA MET A 64 5.61 0.29 -13.78
C MET A 64 6.85 0.87 -14.46
N THR A 65 8.03 0.26 -14.34
CA THR A 65 9.26 0.76 -14.99
C THR A 65 9.20 0.73 -16.52
N GLY A 66 8.32 -0.11 -17.10
CA GLY A 66 8.05 -0.11 -18.54
C GLY A 66 7.21 1.06 -19.02
N VAL A 67 6.49 1.73 -18.12
CA VAL A 67 5.59 2.86 -18.41
C VAL A 67 6.22 4.18 -17.96
N ALA A 68 6.89 4.17 -16.83
CA ALA A 68 7.55 5.31 -16.21
C ALA A 68 9.02 4.98 -15.89
N PRO A 69 9.87 4.84 -16.92
CA PRO A 69 11.24 4.35 -16.77
C PRO A 69 12.13 5.23 -15.90
N ASP A 70 11.88 6.54 -15.87
CA ASP A 70 12.67 7.50 -15.11
C ASP A 70 12.00 7.92 -13.79
N SER A 71 10.72 7.57 -13.59
CA SER A 71 9.93 8.01 -12.43
C SER A 71 9.48 6.87 -11.52
N ALA A 72 9.27 5.65 -12.03
CA ALA A 72 8.85 4.53 -11.18
C ALA A 72 9.97 4.08 -10.24
N ILE A 73 9.65 3.99 -8.94
CA ILE A 73 10.56 3.48 -7.91
C ILE A 73 10.38 1.97 -7.77
N THR A 74 9.19 1.52 -7.49
CA THR A 74 8.78 0.12 -7.33
C THR A 74 7.25 0.05 -7.29
N SER A 75 6.70 -1.16 -7.24
CA SER A 75 5.27 -1.38 -6.98
C SER A 75 5.09 -2.54 -6.01
N PRO A 76 4.25 -2.42 -4.98
CA PRO A 76 3.77 -3.59 -4.27
C PRO A 76 2.92 -4.43 -5.23
N THR A 77 3.09 -5.74 -5.16
CA THR A 77 2.38 -6.70 -6.03
C THR A 77 2.03 -7.96 -5.26
N ASN A 78 0.95 -8.61 -5.67
CA ASN A 78 0.50 -9.87 -5.12
C ASN A 78 1.13 -11.04 -5.88
N ASN A 79 1.70 -11.99 -5.13
CA ASN A 79 2.15 -13.26 -5.67
C ASN A 79 1.00 -14.29 -5.63
N TRP A 80 0.09 -14.21 -6.56
CA TRP A 80 -1.07 -15.10 -6.66
C TRP A 80 -0.73 -16.59 -6.73
N GLY A 81 0.51 -16.92 -7.12
CA GLY A 81 0.99 -18.31 -7.15
C GLY A 81 0.91 -19.00 -5.79
N VAL A 82 1.11 -18.28 -4.71
CA VAL A 82 1.00 -18.82 -3.34
C VAL A 82 -0.43 -19.26 -3.06
N TYR A 83 -1.41 -18.39 -3.33
CA TYR A 83 -2.82 -18.71 -3.14
C TYR A 83 -3.28 -19.84 -4.06
N TYR A 84 -2.93 -19.82 -5.33
CA TYR A 84 -3.33 -20.89 -6.27
C TYR A 84 -2.74 -22.23 -5.89
N THR A 85 -1.49 -22.26 -5.39
CA THR A 85 -0.91 -23.50 -4.88
C THR A 85 -1.70 -24.03 -3.69
N TYR A 86 -1.97 -23.18 -2.70
CA TYR A 86 -2.79 -23.52 -1.54
C TYR A 86 -4.18 -24.06 -1.97
N ALA A 87 -4.87 -23.36 -2.87
CA ALA A 87 -6.20 -23.77 -3.32
C ALA A 87 -6.19 -25.11 -4.06
N MET A 88 -5.18 -25.36 -4.90
CA MET A 88 -5.01 -26.63 -5.60
C MET A 88 -4.70 -27.78 -4.62
N GLU A 89 -3.82 -27.57 -3.67
CA GLU A 89 -3.49 -28.57 -2.64
C GLU A 89 -4.70 -28.93 -1.78
N SER A 90 -5.52 -27.93 -1.41
CA SER A 90 -6.79 -28.14 -0.69
C SER A 90 -7.74 -29.03 -1.49
N VAL A 91 -7.93 -28.74 -2.78
CA VAL A 91 -8.79 -29.56 -3.65
C VAL A 91 -8.25 -30.99 -3.79
N LEU A 92 -6.95 -31.16 -3.96
CA LEU A 92 -6.32 -32.48 -4.13
C LEU A 92 -6.39 -33.33 -2.85
N SER A 93 -6.31 -32.70 -1.69
CA SER A 93 -6.43 -33.38 -0.39
C SER A 93 -7.87 -33.59 0.07
N GLY A 94 -8.84 -32.98 -0.62
CA GLY A 94 -10.25 -32.99 -0.20
C GLY A 94 -10.60 -32.06 0.95
N GLU A 95 -9.69 -31.13 1.26
CA GLU A 95 -9.91 -30.12 2.28
C GLU A 95 -10.66 -28.90 1.70
N PRO A 96 -11.47 -28.21 2.50
CA PRO A 96 -12.15 -27.00 2.03
C PRO A 96 -11.14 -25.86 1.81
N ILE A 97 -11.30 -25.09 0.73
CA ILE A 97 -10.61 -23.82 0.57
C ILE A 97 -11.18 -22.82 1.58
N ALA A 98 -10.33 -22.08 2.28
CA ALA A 98 -10.76 -21.05 3.22
C ALA A 98 -11.66 -20.00 2.53
N THR A 99 -12.72 -19.60 3.20
CA THR A 99 -13.65 -18.57 2.69
C THR A 99 -13.04 -17.16 2.77
N ASP A 100 -12.05 -16.97 3.63
CA ASP A 100 -11.21 -15.80 3.71
C ASP A 100 -9.76 -16.25 3.91
N TRP A 101 -8.83 -15.71 3.11
CA TRP A 101 -7.43 -16.08 3.11
C TRP A 101 -6.58 -14.82 3.01
N SER A 102 -5.63 -14.67 3.90
CA SER A 102 -4.70 -13.55 3.93
C SER A 102 -3.32 -14.03 4.31
N GLU A 103 -2.34 -13.65 3.51
CA GLU A 103 -0.93 -13.89 3.75
C GLU A 103 -0.11 -12.68 3.28
N GLY A 104 1.07 -12.49 3.85
CA GLY A 104 1.91 -11.33 3.61
C GLY A 104 3.32 -11.65 3.11
N PHE A 105 4.26 -10.82 3.49
CA PHE A 105 5.68 -10.97 3.14
C PHE A 105 6.29 -12.28 3.66
N ALA A 106 5.88 -12.76 4.83
CA ALA A 106 6.44 -13.97 5.44
C ALA A 106 6.18 -15.21 4.59
N GLN A 107 5.03 -15.28 3.93
CA GLN A 107 4.62 -16.36 3.03
C GLN A 107 4.92 -16.06 1.56
N ASP A 108 5.58 -14.92 1.29
CA ASP A 108 5.85 -14.47 -0.08
C ASP A 108 4.57 -14.20 -0.91
N ALA A 109 3.45 -13.93 -0.25
CA ALA A 109 2.19 -13.60 -0.91
C ALA A 109 2.16 -12.15 -1.40
N VAL A 110 2.94 -11.27 -0.78
CA VAL A 110 3.16 -9.88 -1.18
C VAL A 110 4.64 -9.69 -1.50
N ARG A 111 4.94 -8.96 -2.56
CA ARG A 111 6.29 -8.64 -3.02
C ARG A 111 6.38 -7.18 -3.44
N LEU A 112 7.61 -6.69 -3.53
CA LEU A 112 7.93 -5.49 -4.29
C LEU A 112 8.49 -5.87 -5.66
N THR A 113 8.13 -5.11 -6.68
CA THR A 113 8.77 -5.24 -8.00
C THR A 113 10.21 -4.76 -7.93
N LYS A 114 10.99 -5.01 -8.99
CA LYS A 114 12.36 -4.51 -9.09
C LYS A 114 12.37 -2.98 -8.94
N LEU A 115 13.40 -2.49 -8.24
CA LEU A 115 13.65 -1.05 -8.14
C LEU A 115 13.99 -0.44 -9.50
N GLY A 116 13.31 0.63 -9.82
CA GLY A 116 13.59 1.48 -10.98
C GLY A 116 14.72 2.48 -10.72
N THR A 117 15.05 3.24 -11.75
CA THR A 117 16.14 4.24 -11.72
C THR A 117 15.83 5.44 -10.82
N ALA A 118 14.55 5.69 -10.53
CA ALA A 118 14.10 6.74 -9.62
C ALA A 118 14.41 6.44 -8.14
N ALA A 119 14.76 5.21 -7.80
CA ALA A 119 15.10 4.84 -6.43
C ALA A 119 16.40 5.52 -5.99
N ALA A 120 16.36 6.20 -4.85
CA ALA A 120 17.54 6.83 -4.27
C ALA A 120 18.58 5.79 -3.82
N PRO A 121 19.88 6.14 -3.78
CA PRO A 121 20.90 5.25 -3.21
C PRO A 121 20.55 4.84 -1.77
N GLY A 122 20.70 3.55 -1.45
CA GLY A 122 20.37 2.98 -0.14
C GLY A 122 18.91 2.53 0.01
N THR A 123 18.06 2.77 -0.99
CA THR A 123 16.64 2.34 -0.94
C THR A 123 16.52 0.82 -0.84
N GLU A 124 17.32 0.06 -1.58
CA GLU A 124 17.24 -1.41 -1.59
C GLU A 124 17.56 -2.00 -0.22
N GLU A 125 18.63 -1.52 0.41
CA GLU A 125 19.05 -1.97 1.73
C GLU A 125 18.00 -1.64 2.79
N LYS A 126 17.42 -0.43 2.69
CA LYS A 126 16.37 0.01 3.63
C LYS A 126 15.09 -0.78 3.47
N LEU A 127 14.68 -1.08 2.24
CA LEU A 127 13.50 -1.91 1.97
C LEU A 127 13.70 -3.34 2.51
N LYS A 128 14.87 -3.95 2.31
CA LYS A 128 15.18 -5.28 2.86
C LYS A 128 15.15 -5.31 4.39
N GLU A 129 15.68 -4.26 5.04
CA GLU A 129 15.61 -4.11 6.50
C GLU A 129 14.15 -4.05 6.97
N VAL A 130 13.34 -3.18 6.38
CA VAL A 130 11.93 -2.99 6.76
C VAL A 130 11.11 -4.25 6.46
N GLU A 131 11.30 -4.88 5.31
CA GLU A 131 10.65 -6.15 4.96
C GLU A 131 10.96 -7.24 5.99
N GLN A 132 12.22 -7.34 6.42
CA GLN A 132 12.61 -8.30 7.45
C GLN A 132 11.94 -8.00 8.79
N GLN A 133 11.87 -6.72 9.20
CA GLN A 133 11.19 -6.33 10.43
C GLN A 133 9.68 -6.67 10.41
N ILE A 134 9.03 -6.50 9.27
CA ILE A 134 7.63 -6.91 9.08
C ILE A 134 7.49 -8.43 9.20
N LYS A 135 8.37 -9.20 8.53
CA LYS A 135 8.38 -10.68 8.59
C LYS A 135 8.60 -11.21 10.00
N ASP A 136 9.44 -10.53 10.77
CA ASP A 136 9.76 -10.91 12.15
C ASP A 136 8.71 -10.41 13.18
N GLY A 137 7.72 -9.65 12.73
CA GLY A 137 6.69 -9.06 13.60
C GLY A 137 7.23 -7.99 14.56
N THR A 138 8.40 -7.42 14.27
CA THR A 138 9.02 -6.36 15.07
C THR A 138 8.64 -4.95 14.63
N LEU A 139 8.07 -4.83 13.43
CA LEU A 139 7.52 -3.60 12.88
C LEU A 139 6.05 -3.82 12.51
N HIS A 140 5.18 -3.05 13.13
CA HIS A 140 3.78 -2.93 12.74
C HIS A 140 3.59 -1.61 11.98
N VAL A 141 3.00 -1.67 10.78
CA VAL A 141 2.86 -0.49 9.91
C VAL A 141 2.03 0.59 10.59
N PHE A 142 0.96 0.20 11.28
CA PHE A 142 0.08 1.08 12.03
C PHE A 142 0.25 0.88 13.56
N ASP A 143 1.46 1.08 14.06
CA ASP A 143 1.71 1.21 15.51
C ASP A 143 1.08 2.52 16.00
N THR A 144 0.16 2.43 16.94
CA THR A 144 -0.66 3.56 17.44
C THR A 144 0.14 4.66 18.14
N LYS A 145 1.40 4.39 18.50
CA LYS A 145 2.32 5.43 18.99
C LYS A 145 2.76 6.41 17.91
N ASN A 146 2.59 6.04 16.63
CA ASN A 146 3.12 6.81 15.50
C ASN A 146 2.08 7.72 14.85
N PHE A 147 0.82 7.69 15.27
CA PHE A 147 -0.23 8.51 14.70
C PHE A 147 -1.31 8.87 15.72
N THR A 148 -2.05 9.91 15.40
CA THR A 148 -3.27 10.33 16.09
C THR A 148 -4.39 10.50 15.07
N ALA A 149 -5.63 10.54 15.53
CA ALA A 149 -6.79 10.93 14.72
C ALA A 149 -7.59 11.99 15.51
N ASP A 150 -7.92 13.10 14.87
CA ASP A 150 -8.56 14.26 15.53
C ASP A 150 -7.76 14.75 16.77
N GLY A 151 -6.44 14.71 16.71
CA GLY A 151 -5.54 15.11 17.79
C GLY A 151 -5.51 14.17 18.99
N LYS A 152 -6.03 12.94 18.87
CA LYS A 152 -6.14 11.97 19.97
C LYS A 152 -5.43 10.66 19.61
N GLU A 153 -4.88 10.02 20.63
CA GLU A 153 -4.41 8.62 20.49
C GLU A 153 -5.58 7.71 20.12
N VAL A 154 -5.32 6.78 19.20
CA VAL A 154 -6.31 5.77 18.77
C VAL A 154 -6.02 4.50 19.53
N THR A 155 -6.82 4.21 20.54
CA THR A 155 -6.63 3.04 21.42
C THR A 155 -7.65 1.93 21.17
N SER A 156 -8.66 2.18 20.34
CA SER A 156 -9.73 1.24 19.99
C SER A 156 -10.32 1.62 18.65
N TYR A 157 -10.61 0.61 17.83
CA TYR A 157 -11.32 0.77 16.57
C TYR A 157 -12.08 -0.52 16.25
N ALA A 158 -13.40 -0.47 16.35
CA ALA A 158 -14.28 -1.63 16.19
C ALA A 158 -15.49 -1.33 15.28
N PRO A 159 -15.29 -1.04 13.99
CA PRO A 159 -16.35 -0.58 13.09
C PRO A 159 -17.48 -1.61 12.89
N ASN A 160 -17.19 -2.88 13.02
CA ASN A 160 -18.13 -3.99 12.85
C ASN A 160 -18.28 -4.84 14.12
N GLY A 161 -17.98 -4.26 15.29
CA GLY A 161 -18.04 -4.95 16.56
C GLY A 161 -16.82 -5.83 16.88
N GLN A 162 -15.89 -5.98 15.94
CA GLN A 162 -14.59 -6.60 16.18
C GLN A 162 -13.56 -5.51 16.47
N GLU A 163 -12.88 -5.62 17.62
CA GLU A 163 -11.77 -4.73 17.93
C GLU A 163 -10.58 -5.03 17.01
N LEU A 164 -10.12 -3.99 16.31
CA LEU A 164 -9.01 -4.08 15.34
C LEU A 164 -7.73 -3.42 15.85
N ILE A 165 -7.77 -2.75 17.00
CA ILE A 165 -6.59 -2.18 17.65
C ILE A 165 -6.42 -2.86 19.01
N SER A 166 -5.33 -3.61 19.15
CA SER A 166 -4.90 -4.17 20.43
C SER A 166 -3.36 -4.20 20.45
N ASP A 167 -2.77 -4.42 21.61
CA ASP A 167 -1.31 -4.51 21.79
C ASP A 167 -0.51 -3.31 21.21
N GLY A 168 -1.19 -2.18 20.99
CA GLY A 168 -0.60 -0.95 20.52
C GLY A 168 -0.49 -0.81 19.00
N TYR A 169 -1.18 -1.64 18.20
CA TYR A 169 -1.20 -1.50 16.75
C TYR A 169 -2.53 -1.94 16.13
N PHE A 170 -2.75 -1.57 14.89
CA PHE A 170 -3.88 -2.01 14.08
C PHE A 170 -3.57 -3.35 13.41
N HIS A 171 -4.41 -4.35 13.70
CA HIS A 171 -4.28 -5.74 13.23
C HIS A 171 -4.81 -5.92 11.80
N GLU A 172 -4.36 -5.13 10.89
CA GLU A 172 -4.71 -5.08 9.46
C GLU A 172 -5.51 -6.29 8.92
N SER A 173 -4.82 -7.26 8.34
CA SER A 173 -5.42 -8.44 7.68
C SER A 173 -5.45 -9.69 8.58
N GLU A 174 -5.21 -9.57 9.88
CA GLU A 174 -5.17 -10.72 10.79
C GLU A 174 -6.54 -11.37 10.99
N TYR A 175 -7.61 -10.58 10.92
CA TYR A 175 -8.98 -11.07 11.14
C TYR A 175 -9.76 -11.27 9.85
N ARG A 176 -9.35 -10.65 8.77
CA ARG A 176 -9.95 -10.77 7.45
C ARG A 176 -9.04 -10.17 6.37
N SER A 177 -9.09 -10.72 5.18
CA SER A 177 -8.25 -10.30 4.05
C SER A 177 -8.50 -8.86 3.57
N SER A 178 -9.66 -8.30 3.86
CA SER A 178 -10.01 -6.91 3.51
C SER A 178 -10.50 -6.16 4.75
N PRO A 179 -9.59 -5.67 5.58
CA PRO A 179 -9.95 -4.93 6.79
C PRO A 179 -10.60 -3.58 6.44
N SER A 180 -11.52 -3.13 7.30
CA SER A 180 -12.07 -1.78 7.21
C SER A 180 -11.28 -0.87 8.14
N PHE A 181 -10.52 0.06 7.56
CA PHE A 181 -9.83 1.11 8.30
C PHE A 181 -10.13 2.43 7.58
N ASP A 182 -11.14 3.14 8.06
CA ASP A 182 -11.63 4.39 7.47
C ASP A 182 -11.33 5.62 8.34
N LEU A 183 -10.47 5.46 9.35
CA LEU A 183 -9.95 6.59 10.12
C LEU A 183 -8.99 7.42 9.27
N ILE A 184 -9.22 8.72 9.25
CA ILE A 184 -8.26 9.67 8.70
C ILE A 184 -7.28 10.04 9.81
N VAL A 185 -6.05 9.60 9.70
CA VAL A 185 -5.00 9.93 10.66
C VAL A 185 -4.49 11.36 10.43
N ASP A 186 -4.05 12.02 11.49
CA ASP A 186 -3.54 13.39 11.41
C ASP A 186 -2.35 13.48 10.45
N GLY A 187 -2.32 14.54 9.63
CA GLY A 187 -1.32 14.71 8.56
C GLY A 187 -1.74 14.16 7.20
N ILE A 188 -2.94 13.55 7.09
CA ILE A 188 -3.53 13.12 5.83
C ILE A 188 -4.70 14.04 5.48
N GLU A 189 -4.66 14.63 4.29
CA GLU A 189 -5.78 15.31 3.67
C GLU A 189 -6.40 14.37 2.64
N ALA A 190 -7.62 13.92 2.88
CA ALA A 190 -8.35 13.03 1.96
C ALA A 190 -9.61 13.73 1.44
N THR A 191 -9.76 13.79 0.11
CA THR A 191 -10.92 14.36 -0.55
C THR A 191 -11.41 13.44 -1.67
N ALA A 192 -12.74 13.33 -1.80
CA ALA A 192 -13.34 12.72 -2.98
C ALA A 192 -13.40 13.77 -4.10
N ASN A 193 -13.03 13.36 -5.31
CA ASN A 193 -13.24 14.13 -6.53
C ASN A 193 -14.72 14.06 -6.97
#